data_2c8b03abe5455f3ed14906733b14657d
#
_entry.id   2c8b03abe5455f3ed14906733b14657d
#
_cell.length_a   1.000
_cell.length_b   1.000
_cell.length_c   1.000
_cell.angle_alpha   90.00
_cell.angle_beta   90.00
_cell.angle_gamma   90.00
#
_symmetry.space_group_name_H-M   'P 1'
#
loop_
_entity.id
_entity.type
_entity.pdbx_description
1 polymer ?
#
loop_
_entity_poly.entity_id
_entity_poly.type
_entity_poly.pdbx_seq_one_letter_code
_entity_poly.pdbx_strand_id
1 'polypeptide(L)'
;MSLSFAKPTTRTIIRTLIPIGTALLAFVVTRFLLLAGGFDPLEAYGLILQGSVGGVREGGETLVRTTSLLLTGLAVGFAFRCRVWNIGAEGQLYFGAIGAVVIALTVVGQIPVFGVVIAIIFAMIFGAGWAAIAG
;
A
#
# COMPACT_ATOMS: atom_id res chain seq x y z
N MET A 1 16.30 21.36 -33.38
CA MET A 1 15.26 21.31 -32.34
C MET A 1 15.97 21.40 -31.00
N SER A 2 16.19 22.64 -30.52
CA SER A 2 16.94 22.94 -29.29
C SER A 2 16.02 22.70 -28.09
N LEU A 3 16.33 21.68 -27.30
CA LEU A 3 15.72 21.47 -25.98
C LEU A 3 16.18 22.59 -25.05
N SER A 4 15.38 23.64 -24.95
CA SER A 4 15.57 24.68 -23.96
C SER A 4 15.23 24.09 -22.58
N PHE A 5 16.24 23.72 -21.81
CA PHE A 5 16.08 23.39 -20.39
C PHE A 5 15.71 24.67 -19.64
N ALA A 6 14.40 24.89 -19.47
CA ALA A 6 13.93 26.01 -18.66
C ALA A 6 14.49 25.86 -17.24
N LYS A 7 15.11 26.92 -16.71
CA LYS A 7 15.59 26.97 -15.31
C LYS A 7 14.42 26.64 -14.39
N PRO A 8 14.58 25.71 -13.43
CA PRO A 8 13.49 25.37 -12.53
C PRO A 8 13.07 26.59 -11.72
N THR A 9 11.80 26.93 -11.79
CA THR A 9 11.22 28.02 -11.02
C THR A 9 11.33 27.68 -9.52
N THR A 10 11.55 28.68 -8.66
CA THR A 10 11.63 28.52 -7.19
C THR A 10 10.49 27.65 -6.63
N ARG A 11 9.30 27.77 -7.19
CA ARG A 11 8.13 26.91 -6.88
C ARG A 11 8.36 25.42 -7.17
N THR A 12 9.04 25.10 -8.26
CA THR A 12 9.36 23.72 -8.65
C THR A 12 10.39 23.13 -7.70
N ILE A 13 11.41 23.91 -7.35
CA ILE A 13 12.45 23.51 -6.37
C ILE A 13 11.82 23.21 -5.01
N ILE A 14 10.96 24.07 -4.49
CA ILE A 14 10.28 23.89 -3.21
C ILE A 14 9.39 22.64 -3.24
N ARG A 15 8.61 22.44 -4.31
CA ARG A 15 7.75 21.25 -4.46
C ARG A 15 8.51 19.93 -4.48
N THR A 16 9.75 19.92 -4.94
CA THR A 16 10.60 18.73 -4.96
C THR A 16 11.37 18.58 -3.64
N LEU A 17 11.84 19.66 -3.05
CA LEU A 17 12.63 19.61 -1.82
C LEU A 17 11.79 19.27 -0.58
N ILE A 18 10.53 19.71 -0.51
CA ILE A 18 9.66 19.42 0.64
C ILE A 18 9.49 17.90 0.86
N PRO A 19 9.09 17.08 -0.14
CA PRO A 19 8.96 15.63 0.05
C PRO A 19 10.27 14.94 0.44
N ILE A 20 11.38 15.37 -0.15
CA ILE A 20 12.71 14.83 0.18
C ILE A 20 13.08 15.20 1.62
N GLY A 21 12.89 16.47 2.00
CA GLY A 21 13.17 16.94 3.35
C GLY A 21 12.31 16.25 4.41
N THR A 22 11.03 16.03 4.13
CA THR A 22 10.15 15.28 5.05
C THR A 22 10.55 13.82 5.16
N ALA A 23 10.97 13.16 4.08
CA ALA A 23 11.47 11.81 4.11
C ALA A 23 12.75 11.70 4.95
N LEU A 24 13.72 12.59 4.74
CA LEU A 24 14.94 12.64 5.54
C LEU A 24 14.65 12.91 7.03
N LEU A 25 13.74 13.84 7.31
CA LEU A 25 13.31 14.11 8.69
C LEU A 25 12.68 12.87 9.34
N ALA A 26 11.87 12.12 8.60
CA ALA A 26 11.28 10.86 9.09
C ALA A 26 12.38 9.85 9.47
N PHE A 27 13.40 9.68 8.63
CA PHE A 27 14.54 8.81 8.97
C PHE A 27 15.30 9.29 10.21
N VAL A 28 15.52 10.59 10.35
CA VAL A 28 16.18 11.16 11.52
C VAL A 28 15.36 10.91 12.78
N VAL A 29 14.06 11.18 12.76
CA VAL A 29 13.16 10.95 13.90
C VAL A 29 13.12 9.47 14.26
N THR A 30 12.98 8.57 13.28
CA THR A 30 12.98 7.12 13.51
C THR A 30 14.29 6.66 14.12
N ARG A 31 15.45 7.21 13.68
CA ARG A 31 16.73 6.91 14.29
C ARG A 31 16.74 7.22 15.79
N PHE A 32 16.25 8.39 16.19
CA PHE A 32 16.20 8.77 17.61
C PHE A 32 15.25 7.89 18.41
N LEU A 33 14.11 7.51 17.84
CA LEU A 33 13.16 6.60 18.48
C LEU A 33 13.76 5.19 18.69
N LEU A 34 14.49 4.68 17.69
CA LEU A 34 15.19 3.38 17.80
C LEU A 34 16.25 3.41 18.90
N LEU A 35 17.08 4.46 18.93
CA LEU A 35 18.09 4.65 19.96
C LEU A 35 17.47 4.77 21.37
N ALA A 36 16.37 5.50 21.51
CA ALA A 36 15.63 5.62 22.77
C ALA A 36 15.03 4.28 23.22
N GLY A 37 14.67 3.40 22.27
CA GLY A 37 14.21 2.03 22.52
C GLY A 37 15.34 1.02 22.77
N GLY A 38 16.61 1.43 22.71
CA GLY A 38 17.76 0.56 22.89
C GLY A 38 18.14 -0.28 21.67
N PHE A 39 17.62 0.05 20.48
CA PHE A 39 17.91 -0.66 19.22
C PHE A 39 18.99 0.05 18.43
N ASP A 40 19.82 -0.70 17.71
CA ASP A 40 20.76 -0.13 16.73
C ASP A 40 19.99 0.28 15.45
N PRO A 41 20.00 1.58 15.10
CA PRO A 41 19.28 2.04 13.89
C PRO A 41 19.84 1.47 12.59
N LEU A 42 21.14 1.22 12.52
CA LEU A 42 21.78 0.71 11.32
C LEU A 42 21.39 -0.75 11.07
N GLU A 43 21.39 -1.54 12.13
CA GLU A 43 20.91 -2.93 12.10
C GLU A 43 19.42 -2.97 11.74
N ALA A 44 18.58 -2.13 12.36
CA ALA A 44 17.16 -2.07 12.08
C ALA A 44 16.87 -1.73 10.62
N TYR A 45 17.54 -0.73 10.03
CA TYR A 45 17.39 -0.41 8.62
C TYR A 45 17.90 -1.53 7.70
N GLY A 46 19.00 -2.19 8.09
CA GLY A 46 19.50 -3.38 7.39
C GLY A 46 18.47 -4.51 7.34
N LEU A 47 17.82 -4.80 8.47
CA LEU A 47 16.76 -5.81 8.58
C LEU A 47 15.53 -5.44 7.73
N ILE A 48 15.13 -4.16 7.68
CA ILE A 48 14.03 -3.69 6.83
C ILE A 48 14.37 -3.93 5.34
N LEU A 49 15.57 -3.58 4.91
CA LEU A 49 15.99 -3.82 3.53
C LEU A 49 16.06 -5.31 3.21
N GLN A 50 16.64 -6.10 4.10
CA GLN A 50 16.72 -7.54 3.94
C GLN A 50 15.33 -8.19 3.91
N GLY A 51 14.42 -7.77 4.78
CA GLY A 51 13.04 -8.26 4.81
C GLY A 51 12.20 -7.82 3.60
N SER A 52 12.64 -6.77 2.88
CA SER A 52 11.94 -6.29 1.68
C SER A 52 12.42 -6.96 0.39
N VAL A 53 13.74 -7.09 0.21
CA VAL A 53 14.36 -7.53 -1.06
C VAL A 53 15.53 -8.50 -0.86
N GLY A 54 15.74 -9.01 0.35
CA GLY A 54 16.90 -9.82 0.70
C GLY A 54 16.92 -11.23 0.08
N GLY A 55 15.80 -11.70 -0.48
CA GLY A 55 15.70 -12.99 -1.14
C GLY A 55 14.49 -13.08 -2.07
N VAL A 56 14.35 -14.22 -2.74
CA VAL A 56 13.23 -14.47 -3.67
C VAL A 56 11.88 -14.44 -2.96
N ARG A 57 11.83 -14.98 -1.74
CA ARG A 57 10.63 -15.02 -0.91
C ARG A 57 10.22 -13.62 -0.47
N GLU A 58 11.14 -12.86 0.10
CA GLU A 58 10.94 -11.50 0.60
C GLU A 58 10.54 -10.56 -0.55
N GLY A 59 11.21 -10.67 -1.69
CA GLY A 59 10.83 -9.95 -2.90
C GLY A 59 9.43 -10.32 -3.40
N GLY A 60 9.06 -11.59 -3.35
CA GLY A 60 7.71 -12.08 -3.67
C GLY A 60 6.64 -11.49 -2.76
N GLU A 61 6.86 -11.50 -1.46
CA GLU A 61 5.94 -10.90 -0.47
C GLU A 61 5.80 -9.38 -0.70
N THR A 62 6.90 -8.70 -1.00
CA THR A 62 6.90 -7.26 -1.34
C THR A 62 6.07 -6.99 -2.59
N LEU A 63 6.19 -7.82 -3.64
CA LEU A 63 5.38 -7.69 -4.87
C LEU A 63 3.88 -7.89 -4.60
N VAL A 64 3.51 -8.87 -3.79
CA VAL A 64 2.10 -9.10 -3.40
C VAL A 64 1.53 -7.87 -2.68
N ARG A 65 2.25 -7.33 -1.70
CA ARG A 65 1.83 -6.11 -0.99
C ARG A 65 1.76 -4.89 -1.92
N THR A 66 2.74 -4.74 -2.81
CA THR A 66 2.77 -3.67 -3.81
C THR A 66 1.57 -3.75 -4.75
N THR A 67 1.19 -4.94 -5.20
CA THR A 67 0.01 -5.15 -6.05
C THR A 67 -1.26 -4.68 -5.34
N SER A 68 -1.45 -5.06 -4.08
CA SER A 68 -2.61 -4.63 -3.28
C SER A 68 -2.66 -3.10 -3.13
N LEU A 69 -1.53 -2.46 -2.83
CA LEU A 69 -1.43 -1.00 -2.70
C LEU A 69 -1.68 -0.28 -4.04
N LEU A 70 -1.18 -0.82 -5.15
CA LEU A 70 -1.41 -0.26 -6.49
C LEU A 70 -2.89 -0.32 -6.87
N LEU A 71 -3.55 -1.45 -6.65
CA LEU A 71 -4.98 -1.61 -6.95
C LEU A 71 -5.83 -0.66 -6.09
N THR A 72 -5.52 -0.54 -4.80
CA THR A 72 -6.20 0.39 -3.90
C THR A 72 -5.96 1.84 -4.32
N GLY A 73 -4.73 2.20 -4.66
CA GLY A 73 -4.39 3.54 -5.15
C GLY A 73 -5.09 3.90 -6.46
N LEU A 74 -5.20 2.94 -7.39
CA LEU A 74 -5.95 3.11 -8.63
C LEU A 74 -7.45 3.30 -8.36
N ALA A 75 -8.04 2.52 -7.45
CA ALA A 75 -9.44 2.65 -7.06
C ALA A 75 -9.75 4.04 -6.47
N VAL A 76 -8.88 4.53 -5.57
CA VAL A 76 -8.99 5.89 -5.01
C VAL A 76 -8.82 6.96 -6.10
N GLY A 77 -7.82 6.81 -6.97
CA GLY A 77 -7.58 7.74 -8.08
C GLY A 77 -8.75 7.80 -9.06
N PHE A 78 -9.41 6.67 -9.31
CA PHE A 78 -10.61 6.60 -10.13
C PHE A 78 -11.81 7.29 -9.43
N ALA A 79 -12.02 7.01 -8.14
CA ALA A 79 -13.07 7.64 -7.36
C ALA A 79 -12.94 9.18 -7.35
N PHE A 80 -11.73 9.71 -7.17
CA PHE A 80 -11.49 11.15 -7.22
C PHE A 80 -11.78 11.76 -8.58
N ARG A 81 -11.52 11.05 -9.68
CA ARG A 81 -11.93 11.51 -11.02
C ARG A 81 -13.44 11.57 -11.19
N CYS A 82 -14.16 10.68 -10.53
CA CYS A 82 -15.63 10.70 -10.48
C CYS A 82 -16.18 11.71 -9.45
N ARG A 83 -15.31 12.51 -8.81
CA ARG A 83 -15.66 13.46 -7.72
C ARG A 83 -16.26 12.79 -6.48
N VAL A 84 -15.96 11.52 -6.28
CA VAL A 84 -16.32 10.77 -5.07
C VAL A 84 -15.10 10.74 -4.14
N TRP A 85 -15.28 11.21 -2.92
CA TRP A 85 -14.23 11.19 -1.90
C TRP A 85 -14.20 9.82 -1.22
N ASN A 86 -13.39 8.91 -1.75
CA ASN A 86 -13.23 7.60 -1.15
C ASN A 86 -12.08 7.59 -0.14
N ILE A 87 -12.38 7.92 1.10
CA ILE A 87 -11.42 7.87 2.24
C ILE A 87 -11.37 6.46 2.84
N GLY A 88 -12.36 5.61 2.52
CA GLY A 88 -12.52 4.27 3.09
C GLY A 88 -11.87 3.13 2.31
N ALA A 89 -11.03 3.41 1.30
CA ALA A 89 -10.46 2.38 0.40
C ALA A 89 -9.63 1.32 1.14
N GLU A 90 -8.91 1.71 2.18
CA GLU A 90 -8.16 0.78 3.03
C GLU A 90 -9.12 -0.16 3.80
N GLY A 91 -10.18 0.36 4.38
CA GLY A 91 -11.22 -0.43 5.01
C GLY A 91 -11.90 -1.40 4.03
N GLN A 92 -12.17 -0.96 2.80
CA GLN A 92 -12.72 -1.83 1.73
C GLN A 92 -11.79 -3.00 1.43
N LEU A 93 -10.47 -2.77 1.39
CA LEU A 93 -9.47 -3.81 1.19
C LEU A 93 -9.50 -4.85 2.32
N TYR A 94 -9.51 -4.39 3.58
CA TYR A 94 -9.53 -5.30 4.74
C TYR A 94 -10.85 -6.06 4.86
N PHE A 95 -12.00 -5.42 4.67
CA PHE A 95 -13.28 -6.12 4.68
C PHE A 95 -13.41 -7.12 3.53
N GLY A 96 -12.92 -6.77 2.34
CA GLY A 96 -12.82 -7.70 1.22
C GLY A 96 -11.94 -8.90 1.55
N ALA A 97 -10.79 -8.68 2.18
CA ALA A 97 -9.89 -9.76 2.61
C ALA A 97 -10.56 -10.68 3.65
N ILE A 98 -11.32 -10.13 4.61
CA ILE A 98 -12.09 -10.92 5.58
C ILE A 98 -13.11 -11.80 4.84
N GLY A 99 -13.87 -11.25 3.90
CA GLY A 99 -14.83 -12.01 3.09
C GLY A 99 -14.17 -13.14 2.32
N ALA A 100 -13.01 -12.89 1.69
CA ALA A 100 -12.24 -13.92 1.00
C ALA A 100 -11.76 -15.03 1.94
N VAL A 101 -11.22 -14.67 3.11
CA VAL A 101 -10.70 -15.64 4.10
C VAL A 101 -11.81 -16.52 4.67
N VAL A 102 -12.97 -15.96 4.99
CA VAL A 102 -14.13 -16.75 5.47
C VAL A 102 -14.49 -17.83 4.46
N ILE A 103 -14.57 -17.49 3.18
CA ILE A 103 -14.86 -18.46 2.11
C ILE A 103 -13.71 -19.43 1.90
N ALA A 104 -12.46 -18.97 1.95
CA ALA A 104 -11.30 -19.84 1.79
C ALA A 104 -11.27 -20.92 2.87
N LEU A 105 -11.59 -20.59 4.10
CA LEU A 105 -11.59 -21.55 5.21
C LEU A 105 -12.80 -22.49 5.23
N THR A 106 -13.94 -22.07 4.66
CA THR A 106 -15.19 -22.83 4.74
C THR A 106 -15.50 -23.64 3.47
N VAL A 107 -15.17 -23.10 2.29
CA VAL A 107 -15.60 -23.64 0.99
C VAL A 107 -14.45 -24.18 0.15
N VAL A 108 -13.28 -23.48 0.13
CA VAL A 108 -12.17 -23.84 -0.76
C VAL A 108 -11.60 -25.23 -0.47
N GLY A 109 -11.61 -25.68 0.78
CA GLY A 109 -11.19 -27.02 1.16
C GLY A 109 -12.03 -28.16 0.53
N GLN A 110 -13.26 -27.85 0.12
CA GLN A 110 -14.19 -28.83 -0.48
C GLN A 110 -14.24 -28.75 -2.02
N ILE A 111 -14.05 -27.51 -2.59
CA ILE A 111 -14.18 -27.26 -4.03
C ILE A 111 -13.08 -26.28 -4.49
N PRO A 112 -11.83 -26.76 -4.71
CA PRO A 112 -10.66 -25.86 -4.84
C PRO A 112 -10.78 -24.82 -5.96
N VAL A 113 -11.24 -25.20 -7.15
CA VAL A 113 -11.31 -24.30 -8.32
C VAL A 113 -12.46 -23.31 -8.19
N PHE A 114 -13.66 -23.79 -7.89
CA PHE A 114 -14.84 -22.91 -7.70
C PHE A 114 -14.75 -22.10 -6.41
N GLY A 115 -14.10 -22.63 -5.39
CA GLY A 115 -13.89 -21.94 -4.11
C GLY A 115 -13.14 -20.63 -4.26
N VAL A 116 -12.12 -20.56 -5.14
CA VAL A 116 -11.39 -19.30 -5.43
C VAL A 116 -12.31 -18.28 -6.07
N VAL A 117 -13.14 -18.67 -7.05
CA VAL A 117 -14.08 -17.75 -7.69
C VAL A 117 -15.10 -17.21 -6.68
N ILE A 118 -15.63 -18.10 -5.83
CA ILE A 118 -16.57 -17.70 -4.77
C ILE A 118 -15.90 -16.76 -3.78
N ALA A 119 -14.65 -17.02 -3.38
CA ALA A 119 -13.89 -16.14 -2.48
C ALA A 119 -13.70 -14.73 -3.08
N ILE A 120 -13.42 -14.62 -4.38
CA ILE A 120 -13.31 -13.34 -5.08
C ILE A 120 -14.65 -12.58 -5.06
N ILE A 121 -15.76 -13.27 -5.36
CA ILE A 121 -17.10 -12.67 -5.35
C ILE A 121 -17.44 -12.15 -3.94
N PHE A 122 -17.18 -12.94 -2.90
CA PHE A 122 -17.42 -12.52 -1.53
C PHE A 122 -16.51 -11.37 -1.10
N ALA A 123 -15.23 -11.36 -1.51
CA ALA A 123 -14.35 -10.23 -1.30
C ALA A 123 -14.92 -8.94 -1.90
N MET A 124 -15.45 -9.01 -3.12
CA MET A 124 -16.09 -7.86 -3.78
C MET A 124 -17.35 -7.39 -3.03
N ILE A 125 -18.20 -8.31 -2.58
CA ILE A 125 -19.44 -7.99 -1.84
C ILE A 125 -19.10 -7.33 -0.50
N PHE A 126 -18.16 -7.89 0.26
CA PHE A 126 -17.75 -7.34 1.56
C PHE A 126 -17.06 -5.97 1.42
N GLY A 127 -16.15 -5.82 0.45
CA GLY A 127 -15.52 -4.54 0.15
C GLY A 127 -16.52 -3.48 -0.30
N ALA A 128 -17.48 -3.84 -1.16
CA ALA A 128 -18.55 -2.95 -1.60
C ALA A 128 -19.53 -2.61 -0.45
N GLY A 129 -19.83 -3.56 0.43
CA GLY A 129 -20.63 -3.34 1.63
C GLY A 129 -20.00 -2.29 2.55
N TRP A 130 -18.69 -2.37 2.77
CA TRP A 130 -17.96 -1.34 3.52
C TRP A 130 -18.01 0.02 2.83
N ALA A 131 -17.87 0.05 1.49
CA ALA A 131 -18.00 1.29 0.73
C ALA A 131 -19.36 1.95 0.91
N ALA A 132 -20.44 1.17 0.95
CA ALA A 132 -21.79 1.68 1.12
C ALA A 132 -22.06 2.27 2.52
N ILE A 133 -21.26 1.88 3.54
CA ILE A 133 -21.35 2.41 4.89
C ILE A 133 -20.48 3.67 5.05
N ALA A 134 -19.31 3.71 4.41
CA ALA A 134 -18.31 4.75 4.57
C ALA A 134 -18.45 5.91 3.56
N GLY A 135 -19.18 5.73 2.46
CA GLY A 135 -19.45 6.70 1.39
C GLY A 135 -20.86 7.19 1.44
#